data_8ee353bc03a63306b114a1aefae841eb
#
_entry.id   8ee353bc03a63306b114a1aefae841eb
#
_cell.length_a   1.000
_cell.length_b   1.000
_cell.length_c   1.000
_cell.angle_alpha   90.00
_cell.angle_beta   90.00
_cell.angle_gamma   90.00
#
_symmetry.space_group_name_H-M   'P 1'
#
loop_
_entity.id
_entity.type
_entity.pdbx_description
1 polymer ?
#
loop_
_entity_poly.entity_id
_entity_poly.type
_entity_poly.pdbx_seq_one_letter_code
_entity_poly.pdbx_strand_id
1 'polypeptide(L)'
;NEGEDLPELIPIRKFHNYIKSKLIGGVCSSFKGKPIKFLDLSCGRGGDVLKLMTKENNISFILGLDISDNISEACMRFYHTKERSDGVFLQADTSKNIMDGSCSDIEDIDETSKTHTDTMLSILYNRTNNVPKEYTGIFKKFKNKAGSGFDVISSQFSMHYYFKTEETFNGFIQNLNDNMSAGGYFIGTC
;
A
#
# COMPACT_ATOMS: atom_id res chain seq x y z
N ASN A 1 -22.17 12.15 -6.22
CA ASN A 1 -22.23 13.26 -5.27
C ASN A 1 -20.95 13.18 -4.48
N GLU A 2 -19.96 13.96 -4.87
CA GLU A 2 -18.79 14.26 -4.05
C GLU A 2 -19.34 14.90 -2.78
N GLY A 3 -19.13 14.22 -1.64
CA GLY A 3 -19.56 14.76 -0.37
C GLY A 3 -18.88 16.09 -0.16
N GLU A 4 -19.64 17.17 -0.22
CA GLU A 4 -19.20 18.49 0.21
C GLU A 4 -18.65 18.32 1.63
N ASP A 5 -17.38 18.64 1.81
CA ASP A 5 -16.74 18.60 3.12
C ASP A 5 -17.53 19.50 4.04
N LEU A 6 -18.12 18.93 5.08
CA LEU A 6 -18.72 19.72 6.14
C LEU A 6 -17.65 20.70 6.63
N PRO A 7 -17.91 22.03 6.64
CA PRO A 7 -16.91 23.03 7.00
C PRO A 7 -16.24 22.75 8.34
N GLU A 8 -16.96 22.10 9.26
CA GLU A 8 -16.51 21.71 10.60
C GLU A 8 -15.42 20.61 10.58
N LEU A 9 -15.35 19.79 9.52
CA LEU A 9 -14.34 18.72 9.37
C LEU A 9 -13.04 19.19 8.72
N ILE A 10 -13.02 20.38 8.11
CA ILE A 10 -11.82 20.92 7.43
C ILE A 10 -10.62 21.07 8.38
N PRO A 11 -10.75 21.59 9.62
CA PRO A 11 -9.62 21.71 10.53
C PRO A 11 -9.04 20.35 10.93
N ILE A 12 -9.89 19.35 11.23
CA ILE A 12 -9.49 17.99 11.59
C ILE A 12 -8.74 17.35 10.42
N ARG A 13 -9.26 17.45 9.20
CA ARG A 13 -8.59 16.93 8.01
C ARG A 13 -7.24 17.59 7.76
N LYS A 14 -7.12 18.90 7.94
CA LYS A 14 -5.84 19.61 7.83
C LYS A 14 -4.84 19.10 8.87
N PHE A 15 -5.27 18.90 10.09
CA PHE A 15 -4.45 18.36 11.17
C PHE A 15 -3.98 16.93 10.85
N HIS A 16 -4.90 16.02 10.45
CA HIS A 16 -4.55 14.66 10.03
C HIS A 16 -3.52 14.66 8.87
N ASN A 17 -3.73 15.49 7.87
CA ASN A 17 -2.80 15.62 6.75
C ASN A 17 -1.43 16.14 7.20
N TYR A 18 -1.38 17.07 8.15
CA TYR A 18 -0.14 17.56 8.73
C TYR A 18 0.61 16.44 9.45
N ILE A 19 -0.06 15.69 10.34
CA ILE A 19 0.54 14.56 11.08
C ILE A 19 1.10 13.52 10.10
N LYS A 20 0.31 13.09 9.12
CA LYS A 20 0.75 12.12 8.11
C LYS A 20 1.98 12.62 7.33
N SER A 21 1.99 13.87 6.91
CA SER A 21 3.14 14.46 6.21
C SER A 21 4.39 14.46 7.08
N LYS A 22 4.27 14.74 8.38
CA LYS A 22 5.41 14.71 9.31
C LYS A 22 5.93 13.29 9.55
N LEU A 23 5.04 12.32 9.72
CA LEU A 23 5.42 10.91 9.90
C LEU A 23 6.14 10.37 8.65
N ILE A 24 5.54 10.57 7.48
CA ILE A 24 6.11 10.12 6.19
C ILE A 24 7.47 10.80 5.94
N GLY A 25 7.52 12.12 5.98
CA GLY A 25 8.77 12.86 5.76
C GLY A 25 9.86 12.52 6.77
N GLY A 26 9.48 12.35 8.06
CA GLY A 26 10.40 11.98 9.13
C GLY A 26 11.02 10.60 8.91
N VAL A 27 10.20 9.59 8.61
CA VAL A 27 10.72 8.24 8.36
C VAL A 27 11.55 8.17 7.07
N CYS A 28 11.11 8.81 5.99
CA CYS A 28 11.86 8.81 4.72
C CYS A 28 13.23 9.49 4.87
N SER A 29 13.32 10.57 5.66
CA SER A 29 14.59 11.27 5.90
C SER A 29 15.62 10.40 6.62
N SER A 30 15.20 9.41 7.42
CA SER A 30 16.12 8.50 8.13
C SER A 30 16.94 7.62 7.18
N PHE A 31 16.47 7.41 5.95
CA PHE A 31 17.19 6.64 4.92
C PHE A 31 18.27 7.45 4.19
N LYS A 32 18.45 8.73 4.52
CA LYS A 32 19.55 9.58 4.01
C LYS A 32 19.65 9.59 2.48
N GLY A 33 18.51 9.68 1.80
CA GLY A 33 18.41 9.74 0.35
C GLY A 33 18.55 8.40 -0.38
N LYS A 34 18.63 7.26 0.32
CA LYS A 34 18.56 5.95 -0.33
C LYS A 34 17.16 5.73 -0.92
N PRO A 35 17.06 4.99 -2.05
CA PRO A 35 15.77 4.61 -2.60
C PRO A 35 14.95 3.77 -1.61
N ILE A 36 13.68 4.12 -1.42
CA ILE A 36 12.79 3.50 -0.44
C ILE A 36 11.73 2.67 -1.16
N LYS A 37 11.50 1.45 -0.66
CA LYS A 37 10.34 0.63 -1.00
C LYS A 37 9.28 0.80 0.08
N PHE A 38 8.09 1.21 -0.31
CA PHE A 38 7.01 1.58 0.59
C PHE A 38 5.80 0.66 0.40
N LEU A 39 5.27 0.12 1.50
CA LEU A 39 4.02 -0.63 1.55
C LEU A 39 2.98 0.17 2.33
N ASP A 40 1.87 0.49 1.68
CA ASP A 40 0.71 1.10 2.33
C ASP A 40 -0.39 0.05 2.49
N LEU A 41 -0.68 -0.33 3.74
CA LEU A 41 -1.66 -1.39 4.07
C LEU A 41 -3.12 -0.91 4.00
N SER A 42 -3.35 0.39 3.81
CA SER A 42 -4.68 1.00 3.84
C SER A 42 -4.71 2.30 3.03
N CYS A 43 -4.34 2.20 1.76
CA CYS A 43 -4.12 3.39 0.92
C CYS A 43 -5.41 4.13 0.53
N GLY A 44 -6.59 3.50 0.70
CA GLY A 44 -7.88 4.07 0.34
C GLY A 44 -7.89 4.66 -1.07
N ARG A 45 -8.39 5.88 -1.18
CA ARG A 45 -8.39 6.67 -2.44
C ARG A 45 -7.02 7.27 -2.80
N GLY A 46 -5.92 6.88 -2.14
CA GLY A 46 -4.59 7.45 -2.38
C GLY A 46 -4.40 8.85 -1.78
N GLY A 47 -5.03 9.13 -0.64
CA GLY A 47 -4.92 10.43 0.04
C GLY A 47 -3.51 10.82 0.45
N ASP A 48 -2.61 9.84 0.57
CA ASP A 48 -1.22 10.04 0.97
C ASP A 48 -0.22 9.95 -0.20
N VAL A 49 -0.69 9.56 -1.39
CA VAL A 49 0.17 9.44 -2.59
C VAL A 49 0.97 10.71 -2.88
N LEU A 50 0.35 11.88 -2.82
CA LEU A 50 1.07 13.15 -3.05
C LEU A 50 2.10 13.47 -1.96
N LYS A 51 1.89 12.99 -0.73
CA LYS A 51 2.86 13.15 0.37
C LYS A 51 4.05 12.20 0.21
N LEU A 52 3.78 10.99 -0.30
CA LEU A 52 4.79 9.97 -0.59
C LEU A 52 5.64 10.35 -1.79
N MET A 53 4.99 10.78 -2.89
CA MET A 53 5.63 11.09 -4.17
C MET A 53 6.21 12.51 -4.19
N THR A 54 7.06 12.81 -3.22
CA THR A 54 7.91 14.00 -3.24
C THR A 54 9.36 13.59 -3.52
N LYS A 55 10.11 14.47 -4.16
CA LYS A 55 11.52 14.21 -4.51
C LYS A 55 12.38 13.88 -3.29
N GLU A 56 12.08 14.52 -2.17
CA GLU A 56 12.80 14.37 -0.90
C GLU A 56 12.63 12.99 -0.30
N ASN A 57 11.47 12.36 -0.49
CA ASN A 57 11.17 11.04 0.05
C ASN A 57 11.85 9.91 -0.71
N ASN A 58 12.25 10.13 -1.95
CA ASN A 58 12.96 9.17 -2.79
C ASN A 58 12.32 7.76 -2.83
N ILE A 59 10.99 7.70 -2.95
CA ILE A 59 10.26 6.43 -3.08
C ILE A 59 10.56 5.83 -4.45
N SER A 60 11.15 4.64 -4.48
CA SER A 60 11.48 3.91 -5.71
C SER A 60 10.39 2.92 -6.13
N PHE A 61 9.67 2.39 -5.16
CA PHE A 61 8.55 1.49 -5.38
C PHE A 61 7.50 1.65 -4.28
N ILE A 62 6.23 1.70 -4.68
CA ILE A 62 5.09 1.66 -3.75
C ILE A 62 4.16 0.50 -4.08
N LEU A 63 3.79 -0.27 -3.06
CA LEU A 63 2.66 -1.18 -3.09
C LEU A 63 1.56 -0.62 -2.18
N GLY A 64 0.46 -0.19 -2.77
CA GLY A 64 -0.71 0.29 -2.05
C GLY A 64 -1.79 -0.78 -2.03
N LEU A 65 -2.29 -1.12 -0.86
CA LEU A 65 -3.34 -2.11 -0.64
C LEU A 65 -4.50 -1.46 0.10
N ASP A 66 -5.71 -1.84 -0.24
CA ASP A 66 -6.91 -1.44 0.50
C ASP A 66 -8.04 -2.44 0.25
N ILE A 67 -8.89 -2.65 1.24
CA ILE A 67 -10.04 -3.55 1.10
C ILE A 67 -11.16 -2.95 0.24
N SER A 68 -11.20 -1.62 0.14
CA SER A 68 -12.22 -0.91 -0.63
C SER A 68 -11.96 -0.94 -2.14
N ASP A 69 -13.00 -0.71 -2.92
CA ASP A 69 -12.96 -0.60 -4.38
C ASP A 69 -12.36 0.73 -4.90
N ASN A 70 -11.98 1.63 -3.99
CA ASN A 70 -11.43 2.96 -4.33
C ASN A 70 -10.00 2.92 -4.89
N ILE A 71 -9.46 1.73 -5.10
CA ILE A 71 -8.06 1.53 -5.54
C ILE A 71 -7.78 2.20 -6.90
N SER A 72 -8.78 2.31 -7.76
CA SER A 72 -8.67 3.01 -9.05
C SER A 72 -8.32 4.49 -8.88
N GLU A 73 -8.88 5.16 -7.88
CA GLU A 73 -8.52 6.57 -7.59
C GLU A 73 -7.08 6.69 -7.10
N ALA A 74 -6.63 5.77 -6.23
CA ALA A 74 -5.24 5.76 -5.75
C ALA A 74 -4.27 5.59 -6.92
N CYS A 75 -4.56 4.67 -7.83
CA CYS A 75 -3.80 4.43 -9.06
C CYS A 75 -3.75 5.69 -9.95
N MET A 76 -4.90 6.34 -10.17
CA MET A 76 -4.98 7.57 -10.96
C MET A 76 -4.20 8.72 -10.34
N ARG A 77 -4.30 8.90 -9.01
CA ARG A 77 -3.51 9.92 -8.29
C ARG A 77 -2.01 9.67 -8.42
N PHE A 78 -1.58 8.41 -8.30
CA PHE A 78 -0.19 8.03 -8.51
C PHE A 78 0.27 8.31 -9.94
N TYR A 79 -0.52 7.95 -10.94
CA TYR A 79 -0.21 8.17 -12.36
C TYR A 79 0.00 9.67 -12.68
N HIS A 80 -0.72 10.57 -12.00
CA HIS A 80 -0.61 12.01 -12.19
C HIS A 80 0.53 12.66 -11.40
N THR A 81 1.30 11.89 -10.61
CA THR A 81 2.48 12.46 -9.94
C THR A 81 3.59 12.77 -10.94
N LYS A 82 4.43 13.75 -10.63
CA LYS A 82 5.58 14.13 -11.46
C LYS A 82 6.79 13.23 -11.23
N GLU A 83 6.85 12.57 -10.08
CA GLU A 83 7.95 11.72 -9.69
C GLU A 83 7.86 10.36 -10.41
N ARG A 84 9.02 9.91 -10.92
CA ARG A 84 9.13 8.63 -11.62
C ARG A 84 9.45 7.51 -10.62
N SER A 85 8.41 6.91 -10.11
CA SER A 85 8.51 5.71 -9.27
C SER A 85 7.72 4.57 -9.90
N ASP A 86 8.01 3.36 -9.49
CA ASP A 86 7.16 2.22 -9.80
C ASP A 86 6.05 2.12 -8.73
N GLY A 87 4.84 1.83 -9.14
CA GLY A 87 3.71 1.67 -8.20
C GLY A 87 2.74 0.60 -8.66
N VAL A 88 2.19 -0.10 -7.67
CA VAL A 88 1.12 -1.09 -7.85
C VAL A 88 0.08 -0.83 -6.74
N PHE A 89 -1.20 -0.78 -7.13
CA PHE A 89 -2.30 -0.59 -6.20
C PHE A 89 -3.31 -1.71 -6.41
N LEU A 90 -3.64 -2.45 -5.35
CA LEU A 90 -4.49 -3.64 -5.42
C LEU A 90 -5.55 -3.63 -4.33
N GLN A 91 -6.74 -4.13 -4.67
CA GLN A 91 -7.78 -4.38 -3.69
C GLN A 91 -7.42 -5.64 -2.91
N ALA A 92 -7.23 -5.53 -1.60
CA ALA A 92 -6.76 -6.61 -0.75
C ALA A 92 -7.17 -6.41 0.71
N ASP A 93 -7.52 -7.48 1.39
CA ASP A 93 -7.75 -7.52 2.84
C ASP A 93 -6.42 -7.72 3.56
N THR A 94 -5.83 -6.66 4.05
CA THR A 94 -4.53 -6.67 4.72
C THR A 94 -4.55 -7.21 6.15
N SER A 95 -5.69 -7.70 6.63
CA SER A 95 -5.77 -8.58 7.81
C SER A 95 -5.45 -10.04 7.50
N LYS A 96 -5.34 -10.40 6.20
CA LYS A 96 -4.91 -11.70 5.69
C LYS A 96 -3.50 -11.61 5.11
N ASN A 97 -2.84 -12.74 4.92
CA ASN A 97 -1.43 -12.76 4.49
C ASN A 97 -1.27 -12.25 3.05
N ILE A 98 -0.38 -11.27 2.88
CA ILE A 98 -0.07 -10.63 1.60
C ILE A 98 0.87 -11.52 0.78
N MET A 99 1.87 -12.15 1.42
CA MET A 99 2.89 -12.91 0.70
C MET A 99 2.35 -14.17 0.03
N ASP A 100 1.41 -14.88 0.66
CA ASP A 100 0.80 -16.09 0.09
C ASP A 100 -0.39 -15.78 -0.82
N GLY A 101 -0.87 -14.53 -0.82
CA GLY A 101 -1.97 -14.05 -1.66
C GLY A 101 -3.36 -14.22 -1.05
N SER A 102 -3.49 -14.79 0.14
CA SER A 102 -4.81 -14.97 0.79
C SER A 102 -5.54 -13.65 1.03
N CYS A 103 -4.83 -12.53 1.06
CA CYS A 103 -5.42 -11.19 1.13
C CYS A 103 -6.29 -10.81 -0.08
N SER A 104 -6.21 -11.56 -1.22
CA SER A 104 -7.08 -11.37 -2.38
C SER A 104 -8.49 -11.93 -2.18
N ASP A 105 -8.67 -12.81 -1.19
CA ASP A 105 -9.96 -13.41 -0.88
C ASP A 105 -10.81 -12.47 -0.01
N ILE A 106 -11.49 -11.55 -0.65
CA ILE A 106 -12.42 -10.58 -0.05
C ILE A 106 -13.85 -11.07 -0.31
N GLU A 107 -14.73 -10.97 0.69
CA GLU A 107 -16.15 -11.23 0.52
C GLU A 107 -16.76 -10.23 -0.49
N ASP A 108 -17.72 -10.67 -1.27
CA ASP A 108 -18.50 -9.87 -2.23
C ASP A 108 -17.69 -9.19 -3.36
N ILE A 109 -16.43 -9.61 -3.59
CA ILE A 109 -15.66 -9.16 -4.74
C ILE A 109 -15.75 -10.18 -5.89
N ASP A 110 -15.74 -9.71 -7.14
CA ASP A 110 -15.79 -10.57 -8.31
C ASP A 110 -14.50 -11.40 -8.48
N GLU A 111 -14.63 -12.59 -9.06
CA GLU A 111 -13.51 -13.53 -9.25
C GLU A 111 -12.42 -12.98 -10.19
N THR A 112 -12.76 -12.05 -11.08
CA THR A 112 -11.76 -11.42 -11.96
C THR A 112 -10.84 -10.53 -11.16
N SER A 113 -11.37 -9.74 -10.24
CA SER A 113 -10.63 -8.87 -9.34
C SER A 113 -9.76 -9.67 -8.35
N LYS A 114 -10.30 -10.77 -7.79
CA LYS A 114 -9.51 -11.70 -6.93
C LYS A 114 -8.33 -12.27 -7.71
N THR A 115 -8.60 -12.82 -8.89
CA THR A 115 -7.58 -13.42 -9.76
C THR A 115 -6.52 -12.40 -10.18
N HIS A 116 -6.93 -11.17 -10.50
CA HIS A 116 -6.00 -10.07 -10.82
C HIS A 116 -5.07 -9.78 -9.64
N THR A 117 -5.63 -9.59 -8.44
CA THR A 117 -4.85 -9.30 -7.23
C THR A 117 -3.88 -10.43 -6.91
N ASP A 118 -4.32 -11.70 -6.90
CA ASP A 118 -3.44 -12.84 -6.63
C ASP A 118 -2.34 -13.00 -7.70
N THR A 119 -2.67 -12.79 -8.97
CA THR A 119 -1.68 -12.82 -10.07
C THR A 119 -0.61 -11.74 -9.88
N MET A 120 -1.02 -10.51 -9.56
CA MET A 120 -0.10 -9.40 -9.30
C MET A 120 0.80 -9.66 -8.09
N LEU A 121 0.25 -10.15 -6.99
CA LEU A 121 1.01 -10.53 -5.80
C LEU A 121 1.97 -11.70 -6.12
N SER A 122 1.52 -12.69 -6.90
CA SER A 122 2.37 -13.81 -7.33
C SER A 122 3.58 -13.34 -8.12
N ILE A 123 3.43 -12.30 -8.94
CA ILE A 123 4.53 -11.66 -9.68
C ILE A 123 5.45 -10.91 -8.70
N LEU A 124 4.89 -10.08 -7.84
CA LEU A 124 5.63 -9.22 -6.91
C LEU A 124 6.48 -10.02 -5.91
N TYR A 125 5.97 -11.15 -5.43
CA TYR A 125 6.64 -12.04 -4.48
C TYR A 125 7.35 -13.24 -5.13
N ASN A 126 7.43 -13.27 -6.47
CA ASN A 126 8.08 -14.35 -7.22
C ASN A 126 7.51 -15.74 -6.93
N ARG A 127 6.19 -15.85 -6.67
CA ARG A 127 5.49 -17.11 -6.44
C ARG A 127 5.21 -17.89 -7.72
N THR A 128 5.31 -17.23 -8.88
CA THR A 128 5.08 -17.86 -10.19
C THR A 128 6.17 -17.51 -11.19
N ASN A 129 6.44 -18.43 -12.13
CA ASN A 129 7.25 -18.20 -13.31
C ASN A 129 6.42 -18.22 -14.60
N ASN A 130 5.14 -18.53 -14.49
CA ASN A 130 4.22 -18.59 -15.62
C ASN A 130 3.04 -17.66 -15.37
N VAL A 131 2.83 -16.71 -16.25
CA VAL A 131 1.74 -15.72 -16.16
C VAL A 131 0.94 -15.70 -17.46
N PRO A 132 -0.35 -15.37 -17.42
CA PRO A 132 -1.15 -15.12 -18.61
C PRO A 132 -0.48 -14.09 -19.53
N LYS A 133 -0.72 -14.19 -20.83
CA LYS A 133 -0.04 -13.39 -21.86
C LYS A 133 -0.18 -11.88 -21.61
N GLU A 134 -1.32 -11.44 -21.15
CA GLU A 134 -1.62 -10.04 -20.81
C GLU A 134 -0.74 -9.48 -19.69
N TYR A 135 -0.22 -10.33 -18.80
CA TYR A 135 0.68 -9.92 -17.71
C TYR A 135 2.17 -9.94 -18.09
N THR A 136 2.54 -10.35 -19.31
CA THR A 136 3.96 -10.51 -19.68
C THR A 136 4.79 -9.23 -19.50
N GLY A 137 4.23 -8.07 -19.84
CA GLY A 137 4.90 -6.78 -19.65
C GLY A 137 5.08 -6.42 -18.16
N ILE A 138 4.03 -6.66 -17.37
CA ILE A 138 4.01 -6.46 -15.93
C ILE A 138 5.02 -7.40 -15.27
N PHE A 139 5.03 -8.67 -15.63
CA PHE A 139 5.98 -9.66 -15.13
C PHE A 139 7.44 -9.23 -15.32
N LYS A 140 7.80 -8.78 -16.52
CA LYS A 140 9.16 -8.30 -16.80
C LYS A 140 9.56 -7.11 -15.91
N LYS A 141 8.62 -6.23 -15.62
CA LYS A 141 8.87 -5.00 -14.85
C LYS A 141 8.87 -5.23 -13.33
N PHE A 142 7.95 -6.06 -12.84
CA PHE A 142 7.62 -6.11 -11.40
C PHE A 142 8.00 -7.42 -10.71
N LYS A 143 8.49 -8.44 -11.44
CA LYS A 143 8.88 -9.71 -10.86
C LYS A 143 9.83 -9.50 -9.67
N ASN A 144 9.46 -10.08 -8.53
CA ASN A 144 10.24 -10.07 -7.29
C ASN A 144 10.48 -8.68 -6.66
N LYS A 145 9.70 -7.66 -7.04
CA LYS A 145 9.86 -6.32 -6.46
C LYS A 145 9.58 -6.28 -4.95
N ALA A 146 8.66 -7.11 -4.46
CA ALA A 146 8.31 -7.21 -3.05
C ALA A 146 9.16 -8.24 -2.28
N GLY A 147 9.82 -9.18 -2.95
CA GLY A 147 10.46 -10.34 -2.31
C GLY A 147 11.59 -10.03 -1.32
N SER A 148 12.21 -8.86 -1.37
CA SER A 148 13.19 -8.42 -0.36
C SER A 148 12.60 -7.59 0.78
N GLY A 149 11.28 -7.49 0.86
CA GLY A 149 10.56 -6.67 1.84
C GLY A 149 10.53 -5.18 1.47
N PHE A 150 9.97 -4.40 2.39
CA PHE A 150 9.76 -2.96 2.29
C PHE A 150 10.52 -2.22 3.40
N ASP A 151 11.07 -1.07 3.05
CA ASP A 151 11.81 -0.24 4.00
C ASP A 151 10.86 0.51 4.94
N VAL A 152 9.66 0.83 4.47
CA VAL A 152 8.61 1.45 5.27
C VAL A 152 7.29 0.75 5.01
N ILE A 153 6.60 0.38 6.08
CA ILE A 153 5.21 -0.09 6.06
C ILE A 153 4.34 0.95 6.77
N SER A 154 3.20 1.29 6.18
CA SER A 154 2.29 2.32 6.68
C SER A 154 0.86 1.80 6.84
N SER A 155 0.18 2.25 7.90
CA SER A 155 -1.27 2.13 8.07
C SER A 155 -1.79 3.42 8.73
N GLN A 156 -2.46 4.27 7.93
CA GLN A 156 -2.84 5.61 8.39
C GLN A 156 -4.35 5.72 8.64
N PHE A 157 -4.74 5.98 9.90
CA PHE A 157 -6.14 6.10 10.37
C PHE A 157 -6.99 4.86 10.13
N SER A 158 -6.37 3.67 10.13
CA SER A 158 -7.02 2.38 9.86
C SER A 158 -6.58 1.28 10.81
N MET A 159 -5.60 1.52 11.68
CA MET A 159 -5.08 0.50 12.59
C MET A 159 -6.17 -0.13 13.46
N HIS A 160 -7.20 0.63 13.84
CA HIS A 160 -8.31 0.13 14.68
C HIS A 160 -9.09 -1.03 14.04
N TYR A 161 -9.09 -1.16 12.72
CA TYR A 161 -9.73 -2.29 12.05
C TYR A 161 -9.05 -3.63 12.32
N TYR A 162 -7.74 -3.64 12.55
CA TYR A 162 -6.99 -4.86 12.85
C TYR A 162 -7.21 -5.35 14.29
N PHE A 163 -7.73 -4.52 15.18
CA PHE A 163 -8.05 -4.89 16.56
C PHE A 163 -9.47 -5.46 16.73
N LYS A 164 -10.17 -5.75 15.62
CA LYS A 164 -11.54 -6.28 15.66
C LYS A 164 -11.60 -7.70 16.25
N THR A 165 -10.66 -8.55 15.88
CA THR A 165 -10.52 -9.92 16.38
C THR A 165 -9.04 -10.28 16.55
N GLU A 166 -8.76 -11.34 17.32
CA GLU A 166 -7.40 -11.89 17.44
C GLU A 166 -6.83 -12.32 16.08
N GLU A 167 -7.68 -12.89 15.21
CA GLU A 167 -7.29 -13.31 13.86
C GLU A 167 -6.83 -12.13 13.00
N THR A 168 -7.61 -11.04 12.95
CA THR A 168 -7.24 -9.85 12.17
C THR A 168 -5.98 -9.18 12.72
N PHE A 169 -5.79 -9.18 14.04
CA PHE A 169 -4.58 -8.67 14.66
C PHE A 169 -3.37 -9.53 14.33
N ASN A 170 -3.48 -10.85 14.45
CA ASN A 170 -2.38 -11.77 14.12
C ASN A 170 -1.98 -11.67 12.65
N GLY A 171 -2.95 -11.56 11.72
CA GLY A 171 -2.67 -11.35 10.31
C GLY A 171 -1.94 -10.03 10.04
N PHE A 172 -2.34 -8.96 10.71
CA PHE A 172 -1.63 -7.68 10.63
C PHE A 172 -0.18 -7.80 11.12
N ILE A 173 0.06 -8.40 12.30
CA ILE A 173 1.41 -8.62 12.83
C ILE A 173 2.24 -9.51 11.90
N GLN A 174 1.64 -10.56 11.35
CA GLN A 174 2.30 -11.42 10.37
C GLN A 174 2.73 -10.62 9.14
N ASN A 175 1.84 -9.78 8.60
CA ASN A 175 2.19 -8.94 7.45
C ASN A 175 3.33 -7.96 7.75
N LEU A 176 3.40 -7.40 8.96
CA LEU A 176 4.54 -6.56 9.35
C LEU A 176 5.85 -7.37 9.37
N ASN A 177 5.84 -8.56 9.98
CA ASN A 177 7.02 -9.41 10.09
C ASN A 177 7.51 -9.90 8.72
N ASP A 178 6.59 -10.38 7.89
CA ASP A 178 6.92 -11.03 6.62
C ASP A 178 7.34 -10.01 5.55
N ASN A 179 6.82 -8.77 5.63
CA ASN A 179 7.02 -7.77 4.59
C ASN A 179 8.03 -6.68 4.96
N MET A 180 8.51 -6.62 6.19
CA MET A 180 9.48 -5.59 6.58
C MET A 180 10.90 -6.01 6.27
N SER A 181 11.65 -5.17 5.57
CA SER A 181 13.09 -5.39 5.38
C SER A 181 13.87 -5.15 6.69
N ALA A 182 15.05 -5.75 6.82
CA ALA A 182 15.90 -5.53 7.99
C ALA A 182 16.25 -4.04 8.14
N GLY A 183 15.95 -3.47 9.31
CA GLY A 183 16.11 -2.05 9.59
C GLY A 183 15.00 -1.15 9.04
N GLY A 184 13.89 -1.75 8.59
CA GLY A 184 12.69 -1.05 8.15
C GLY A 184 11.89 -0.45 9.31
N TYR A 185 10.92 0.38 8.97
CA TYR A 185 10.05 1.07 9.93
C TYR A 185 8.58 0.81 9.64
N PHE A 186 7.80 0.67 10.69
CA PHE A 186 6.35 0.80 10.63
C PHE A 186 5.93 2.18 11.11
N ILE A 187 5.04 2.83 10.37
CA ILE A 187 4.37 4.08 10.77
C ILE A 187 2.86 3.91 10.70
N GLY A 188 2.17 4.33 11.75
CA GLY A 188 0.71 4.20 11.79
C GLY A 188 0.06 5.27 12.66
N THR A 189 -1.22 5.49 12.35
CA THR A 189 -2.13 6.34 13.15
C THR A 189 -3.48 5.63 13.31
N CYS A 190 -4.20 5.92 14.39
CA CYS A 190 -5.55 5.44 14.69
C CYS A 190 -6.46 6.61 15.06
#